data_79a37e96f4ec7152d3ce500a4858f09c
#
_entry.id   79a37e96f4ec7152d3ce500a4858f09c
#
_cell.length_a   1.000
_cell.length_b   1.000
_cell.length_c   1.000
_cell.angle_alpha   90.00
_cell.angle_beta   90.00
_cell.angle_gamma   90.00
#
_symmetry.space_group_name_H-M   'P 1'
#
loop_
_entity.id
_entity.type
_entity.pdbx_description
1 polymer ?
#
loop_
_entity_poly.entity_id
_entity_poly.type
_entity_poly.pdbx_seq_one_letter_code
_entity_poly.pdbx_strand_id
1 'polypeptide(L)'
;CRVSEIAKRLGVTRQGVHKALSALKNRAMLSPSGPEYAVGEDLAPLLAFAQAVVTHEHRSRAREIAPSATIEWCDPKRTLVRVQTTEDTDALLDAPDWQVTGLGRFEEYGLQFFLAGEPAFWYTPDEELTPADVVCHTLVSDSGSRRVSYAMLLIEKLDIDQETLTDTTTWYDLETTVAAMYQALQG
;
A
#
# COMPACT_ATOMS: atom_id res chain seq x y z
N CYS A 1 11.42 -5.46 -11.54
CA CYS A 1 9.96 -5.57 -11.82
C CYS A 1 9.69 -6.27 -13.14
N ARG A 2 8.68 -7.14 -13.19
CA ARG A 2 8.22 -7.82 -14.40
C ARG A 2 7.20 -6.98 -15.15
N VAL A 3 7.14 -7.13 -16.49
CA VAL A 3 6.18 -6.40 -17.34
C VAL A 3 4.72 -6.60 -16.90
N SER A 4 4.36 -7.80 -16.45
CA SER A 4 3.02 -8.13 -15.96
C SER A 4 2.65 -7.37 -14.69
N GLU A 5 3.60 -7.21 -13.78
CA GLU A 5 3.44 -6.45 -12.54
C GLU A 5 3.25 -4.96 -12.82
N ILE A 6 4.11 -4.41 -13.69
CA ILE A 6 4.01 -3.01 -14.11
C ILE A 6 2.65 -2.74 -14.78
N ALA A 7 2.19 -3.63 -15.66
CA ALA A 7 0.91 -3.51 -16.34
C ALA A 7 -0.26 -3.51 -15.34
N LYS A 8 -0.24 -4.44 -14.36
CA LYS A 8 -1.24 -4.54 -13.29
C LYS A 8 -1.22 -3.25 -12.43
N ARG A 9 -0.03 -2.82 -12.00
CA ARG A 9 0.13 -1.62 -11.15
C ARG A 9 -0.36 -0.32 -11.80
N LEU A 10 -0.13 -0.15 -13.09
CA LEU A 10 -0.48 1.07 -13.80
C LEU A 10 -1.86 1.03 -14.47
N GLY A 11 -2.56 -0.11 -14.45
CA GLY A 11 -3.83 -0.29 -15.14
C GLY A 11 -3.72 -0.15 -16.67
N VAL A 12 -2.58 -0.53 -17.26
CA VAL A 12 -2.31 -0.41 -18.69
C VAL A 12 -2.05 -1.78 -19.32
N THR A 13 -2.11 -1.85 -20.67
CA THR A 13 -1.84 -3.11 -21.38
C THR A 13 -0.36 -3.50 -21.31
N ARG A 14 -0.05 -4.80 -21.29
CA ARG A 14 1.33 -5.31 -21.38
C ARG A 14 2.07 -4.76 -22.60
N GLN A 15 1.36 -4.59 -23.73
CA GLN A 15 1.94 -4.03 -24.94
C GLN A 15 2.33 -2.55 -24.75
N GLY A 16 1.50 -1.76 -24.05
CA GLY A 16 1.82 -0.38 -23.67
C GLY A 16 3.08 -0.31 -22.80
N VAL A 17 3.19 -1.20 -21.79
CA VAL A 17 4.39 -1.31 -20.95
C VAL A 17 5.61 -1.67 -21.78
N HIS A 18 5.54 -2.68 -22.65
CA HIS A 18 6.67 -3.04 -23.52
C HIS A 18 7.14 -1.89 -24.39
N LYS A 19 6.23 -1.12 -24.98
CA LYS A 19 6.55 0.05 -25.79
C LYS A 19 7.26 1.13 -24.96
N ALA A 20 6.77 1.41 -23.77
CA ALA A 20 7.40 2.37 -22.85
C ALA A 20 8.80 1.91 -22.39
N LEU A 21 8.93 0.66 -21.94
CA LEU A 21 10.22 0.09 -21.54
C LEU A 21 11.25 0.06 -22.67
N SER A 22 10.82 -0.24 -23.89
CA SER A 22 11.71 -0.19 -25.07
C SER A 22 12.19 1.23 -25.34
N ALA A 23 11.33 2.24 -25.22
CA ALA A 23 11.72 3.63 -25.38
C ALA A 23 12.72 4.07 -24.29
N LEU A 24 12.52 3.66 -23.04
CA LEU A 24 13.42 3.95 -21.93
C LEU A 24 14.76 3.23 -22.07
N LYS A 25 14.73 1.95 -22.51
CA LYS A 25 15.94 1.15 -22.79
C LYS A 25 16.77 1.80 -23.91
N ASN A 26 16.13 2.25 -24.98
CA ASN A 26 16.82 2.91 -26.10
C ASN A 26 17.49 4.24 -25.69
N ARG A 27 17.05 4.83 -24.58
CA ARG A 27 17.64 6.04 -23.99
C ARG A 27 18.66 5.72 -22.87
N ALA A 28 19.05 4.46 -22.72
CA ALA A 28 19.92 3.98 -21.64
C ALA A 28 19.42 4.29 -20.21
N MET A 29 18.10 4.50 -20.04
CA MET A 29 17.49 4.80 -18.74
C MET A 29 17.16 3.54 -17.94
N LEU A 30 17.25 2.36 -18.56
CA LEU A 30 17.00 1.08 -17.94
C LEU A 30 18.19 0.14 -18.16
N SER A 31 18.61 -0.52 -17.10
CA SER A 31 19.56 -1.61 -17.13
C SER A 31 18.81 -2.95 -17.18
N PRO A 32 19.16 -3.88 -18.09
CA PRO A 32 18.61 -5.22 -18.06
C PRO A 32 19.18 -5.96 -16.84
N SER A 33 18.31 -6.48 -15.99
CA SER A 33 18.65 -7.33 -14.85
C SER A 33 17.96 -8.69 -15.01
N GLY A 34 18.49 -9.52 -15.91
CA GLY A 34 17.87 -10.81 -16.26
C GLY A 34 16.49 -10.63 -16.90
N PRO A 35 15.44 -11.29 -16.39
CA PRO A 35 14.07 -11.14 -16.88
C PRO A 35 13.38 -9.86 -16.40
N GLU A 36 14.06 -9.05 -15.58
CA GLU A 36 13.53 -7.86 -14.94
C GLU A 36 14.18 -6.58 -15.48
N TYR A 37 13.55 -5.45 -15.20
CA TYR A 37 14.06 -4.13 -15.51
C TYR A 37 14.38 -3.38 -14.21
N ALA A 38 15.55 -2.77 -14.17
CA ALA A 38 15.95 -1.87 -13.10
C ALA A 38 16.24 -0.49 -13.68
N VAL A 39 15.96 0.55 -12.91
CA VAL A 39 16.35 1.92 -13.25
C VAL A 39 17.86 2.02 -13.12
N GLY A 40 18.53 2.67 -14.09
CA GLY A 40 19.97 2.90 -14.02
C GLY A 40 20.35 3.69 -12.77
N GLU A 41 21.47 3.36 -12.14
CA GLU A 41 21.92 4.03 -10.91
C GLU A 41 22.05 5.55 -11.08
N ASP A 42 22.47 6.00 -12.26
CA ASP A 42 22.59 7.43 -12.61
C ASP A 42 21.26 8.18 -12.54
N LEU A 43 20.12 7.44 -12.60
CA LEU A 43 18.78 8.01 -12.54
C LEU A 43 18.17 7.95 -11.13
N ALA A 44 18.86 7.38 -10.15
CA ALA A 44 18.37 7.32 -8.77
C ALA A 44 17.94 8.68 -8.20
N PRO A 45 18.67 9.79 -8.44
CA PRO A 45 18.23 11.12 -7.98
C PRO A 45 16.92 11.58 -8.64
N LEU A 46 16.71 11.27 -9.92
CA LEU A 46 15.47 11.62 -10.63
C LEU A 46 14.29 10.80 -10.11
N LEU A 47 14.49 9.51 -9.83
CA LEU A 47 13.48 8.66 -9.22
C LEU A 47 13.10 9.17 -7.82
N ALA A 48 14.08 9.49 -6.99
CA ALA A 48 13.86 10.06 -5.67
C ALA A 48 13.09 11.38 -5.73
N PHE A 49 13.44 12.25 -6.68
CA PHE A 49 12.70 13.50 -6.92
C PHE A 49 11.24 13.23 -7.33
N ALA A 50 11.00 12.31 -8.28
CA ALA A 50 9.65 11.96 -8.70
C ALA A 50 8.81 11.40 -7.53
N GLN A 51 9.39 10.54 -6.69
CA GLN A 51 8.75 10.03 -5.48
C GLN A 51 8.44 11.16 -4.47
N ALA A 52 9.36 12.09 -4.29
CA ALA A 52 9.15 13.25 -3.41
C ALA A 52 8.01 14.15 -3.90
N VAL A 53 7.87 14.36 -5.21
CA VAL A 53 6.74 15.10 -5.81
C VAL A 53 5.43 14.38 -5.55
N VAL A 54 5.34 13.09 -5.84
CA VAL A 54 4.13 12.29 -5.58
C VAL A 54 3.74 12.34 -4.09
N THR A 55 4.71 12.13 -3.20
CA THR A 55 4.47 12.20 -1.75
C THR A 55 3.99 13.59 -1.32
N HIS A 56 4.54 14.64 -1.91
CA HIS A 56 4.11 16.02 -1.62
C HIS A 56 2.67 16.27 -2.07
N GLU A 57 2.30 15.83 -3.26
CA GLU A 57 0.92 15.97 -3.79
C GLU A 57 -0.09 15.23 -2.92
N HIS A 58 0.19 13.99 -2.54
CA HIS A 58 -0.66 13.23 -1.63
C HIS A 58 -0.77 13.87 -0.26
N ARG A 59 0.35 14.36 0.29
CA ARG A 59 0.35 15.06 1.57
C ARG A 59 -0.49 16.34 1.52
N SER A 60 -0.38 17.10 0.45
CA SER A 60 -1.15 18.34 0.27
C SER A 60 -2.63 18.04 0.22
N ARG A 61 -3.04 17.06 -0.61
CA ARG A 61 -4.43 16.60 -0.72
C ARG A 61 -4.99 16.12 0.62
N ALA A 62 -4.26 15.28 1.34
CA ALA A 62 -4.70 14.76 2.63
C ALA A 62 -4.84 15.90 3.66
N ARG A 63 -3.89 16.84 3.71
CA ARG A 63 -3.89 17.95 4.68
C ARG A 63 -4.86 19.07 4.38
N GLU A 64 -5.37 19.16 3.17
CA GLU A 64 -6.49 20.05 2.84
C GLU A 64 -7.77 19.62 3.56
N ILE A 65 -7.94 18.31 3.84
CA ILE A 65 -9.09 17.74 4.54
C ILE A 65 -8.76 17.54 6.02
N ALA A 66 -7.60 16.96 6.32
CA ALA A 66 -7.15 16.53 7.63
C ALA A 66 -5.73 17.06 7.92
N PRO A 67 -5.58 18.23 8.55
CA PRO A 67 -4.27 18.89 8.76
C PRO A 67 -3.24 18.04 9.51
N SER A 68 -3.65 17.13 10.41
CA SER A 68 -2.75 16.22 11.13
C SER A 68 -2.30 15.00 10.32
N ALA A 69 -2.79 14.84 9.08
CA ALA A 69 -2.50 13.67 8.26
C ALA A 69 -1.02 13.49 7.99
N THR A 70 -0.54 12.26 8.21
CA THR A 70 0.81 11.80 7.89
C THR A 70 0.76 10.67 6.88
N ILE A 71 1.63 10.73 5.85
CA ILE A 71 1.72 9.68 4.85
C ILE A 71 2.51 8.50 5.43
N GLU A 72 1.89 7.34 5.46
CA GLU A 72 2.51 6.06 5.83
C GLU A 72 3.03 5.32 4.59
N TRP A 73 2.28 5.39 3.50
CA TRP A 73 2.66 4.81 2.22
C TRP A 73 1.95 5.55 1.08
N CYS A 74 2.56 5.62 -0.10
CA CYS A 74 1.91 6.12 -1.31
C CYS A 74 2.52 5.55 -2.60
N ASP A 75 1.68 5.46 -3.61
CA ASP A 75 2.07 5.29 -5.01
C ASP A 75 1.47 6.45 -5.86
N PRO A 76 1.64 6.50 -7.18
CA PRO A 76 1.11 7.61 -7.99
C PRO A 76 -0.40 7.83 -7.93
N LYS A 77 -1.19 6.84 -7.49
CA LYS A 77 -2.66 6.91 -7.48
C LYS A 77 -3.27 6.80 -6.09
N ARG A 78 -2.57 6.17 -5.14
CA ARG A 78 -3.11 5.71 -3.87
C ARG A 78 -2.24 6.19 -2.72
N THR A 79 -2.84 6.42 -1.58
CA THR A 79 -2.08 6.75 -0.38
C THR A 79 -2.73 6.19 0.88
N LEU A 80 -1.88 5.76 1.80
CA LEU A 80 -2.22 5.41 3.17
C LEU A 80 -1.80 6.55 4.08
N VAL A 81 -2.73 7.07 4.84
CA VAL A 81 -2.48 8.13 5.84
C VAL A 81 -2.93 7.70 7.21
N ARG A 82 -2.34 8.31 8.21
CA ARG A 82 -2.76 8.23 9.60
C ARG A 82 -3.09 9.63 10.09
N VAL A 83 -4.12 9.77 10.93
CA VAL A 83 -4.53 11.04 11.52
C VAL A 83 -4.51 10.97 13.04
N GLN A 84 -4.33 12.12 13.69
CA GLN A 84 -4.09 12.19 15.14
C GLN A 84 -5.25 12.78 15.92
N THR A 85 -6.20 13.46 15.24
CA THR A 85 -7.30 14.15 15.90
C THR A 85 -8.65 13.55 15.50
N THR A 86 -9.62 13.66 16.38
CA THR A 86 -10.99 13.23 16.10
C THR A 86 -11.61 14.07 14.98
N GLU A 87 -11.35 15.39 14.96
CA GLU A 87 -11.82 16.28 13.88
C GLU A 87 -11.36 15.83 12.51
N ASP A 88 -10.07 15.48 12.37
CA ASP A 88 -9.51 15.00 11.11
C ASP A 88 -10.05 13.62 10.75
N THR A 89 -10.33 12.77 11.76
CA THR A 89 -10.98 11.47 11.55
C THR A 89 -12.37 11.66 10.95
N ASP A 90 -13.19 12.52 11.55
CA ASP A 90 -14.55 12.80 11.09
C ASP A 90 -14.53 13.42 9.68
N ALA A 91 -13.60 14.34 9.42
CA ALA A 91 -13.43 14.97 8.11
C ALA A 91 -13.09 13.96 7.00
N LEU A 92 -12.25 12.97 7.28
CA LEU A 92 -11.91 11.92 6.30
C LEU A 92 -13.01 10.85 6.16
N LEU A 93 -13.80 10.61 7.21
CA LEU A 93 -14.99 9.74 7.11
C LEU A 93 -16.05 10.31 6.18
N ASP A 94 -16.20 11.63 6.15
CA ASP A 94 -17.17 12.34 5.29
C ASP A 94 -16.62 12.61 3.87
N ALA A 95 -15.32 12.45 3.66
CA ALA A 95 -14.69 12.75 2.39
C ALA A 95 -14.85 11.60 1.38
N PRO A 96 -15.29 11.89 0.13
CA PRO A 96 -15.34 10.88 -0.91
C PRO A 96 -13.94 10.34 -1.20
N ASP A 97 -13.85 9.10 -1.68
CA ASP A 97 -12.63 8.41 -2.06
C ASP A 97 -11.68 8.06 -0.88
N TRP A 98 -12.06 8.37 0.35
CA TRP A 98 -11.34 7.95 1.55
C TRP A 98 -12.07 6.85 2.29
N GLN A 99 -11.36 5.82 2.70
CA GLN A 99 -11.90 4.67 3.41
C GLN A 99 -11.09 4.39 4.66
N VAL A 100 -11.76 4.14 5.79
CA VAL A 100 -11.10 3.63 7.00
C VAL A 100 -10.42 2.31 6.68
N THR A 101 -9.22 2.10 7.20
CA THR A 101 -8.45 0.89 6.97
C THR A 101 -7.63 0.47 8.20
N GLY A 102 -6.80 -0.56 8.03
CA GLY A 102 -6.02 -1.11 9.12
C GLY A 102 -6.91 -1.55 10.28
N LEU A 103 -6.44 -1.38 11.50
CA LEU A 103 -7.18 -1.81 12.69
C LEU A 103 -8.55 -1.15 12.85
N GLY A 104 -8.75 0.07 12.33
CA GLY A 104 -10.03 0.77 12.39
C GLY A 104 -11.16 0.05 11.65
N ARG A 105 -10.83 -0.81 10.68
CA ARG A 105 -11.81 -1.57 9.90
C ARG A 105 -12.10 -2.96 10.46
N PHE A 106 -11.39 -3.43 11.46
CA PHE A 106 -11.53 -4.79 12.01
C PHE A 106 -12.93 -5.07 12.59
N GLU A 107 -13.62 -4.05 13.09
CA GLU A 107 -14.97 -4.19 13.60
C GLU A 107 -15.95 -4.63 12.51
N GLU A 108 -15.81 -4.20 11.28
CA GLU A 108 -16.62 -4.65 10.13
C GLU A 108 -16.49 -6.16 9.90
N TYR A 109 -15.35 -6.74 10.29
CA TYR A 109 -15.10 -8.17 10.23
C TYR A 109 -15.43 -8.90 11.55
N GLY A 110 -16.07 -8.22 12.50
CA GLY A 110 -16.47 -8.77 13.80
C GLY A 110 -15.29 -9.05 14.73
N LEU A 111 -14.19 -8.29 14.59
CA LEU A 111 -13.06 -8.27 15.52
C LEU A 111 -13.07 -6.93 16.25
N GLN A 112 -13.53 -6.94 17.50
CA GLN A 112 -13.57 -5.75 18.34
C GLN A 112 -12.35 -5.68 19.24
N PHE A 113 -11.59 -4.60 19.11
CA PHE A 113 -10.46 -4.31 19.98
C PHE A 113 -10.63 -2.93 20.61
N PHE A 114 -10.25 -2.79 21.87
CA PHE A 114 -10.08 -1.46 22.47
C PHE A 114 -8.80 -0.84 21.88
N LEU A 115 -8.97 -0.13 20.77
CA LEU A 115 -7.86 0.51 20.07
C LEU A 115 -7.66 1.91 20.63
N ALA A 116 -6.64 2.05 21.49
CA ALA A 116 -6.02 3.34 21.69
C ALA A 116 -5.00 3.54 20.55
N GLY A 117 -5.42 4.15 19.46
CA GLY A 117 -4.53 4.35 18.31
C GLY A 117 -5.10 5.32 17.28
N GLU A 118 -4.21 5.91 16.54
CA GLU A 118 -4.53 6.83 15.46
C GLU A 118 -5.15 6.04 14.30
N PRO A 119 -6.34 6.40 13.81
CA PRO A 119 -6.97 5.71 12.70
C PRO A 119 -6.20 5.93 11.40
N ALA A 120 -6.20 4.91 10.56
CA ALA A 120 -5.61 4.95 9.24
C ALA A 120 -6.69 5.04 8.17
N PHE A 121 -6.40 5.80 7.10
CA PHE A 121 -7.28 5.98 5.97
C PHE A 121 -6.56 5.69 4.67
N TRP A 122 -7.29 5.08 3.76
CA TRP A 122 -6.85 4.77 2.41
C TRP A 122 -7.56 5.64 1.39
N TYR A 123 -6.80 6.32 0.57
CA TYR A 123 -7.30 7.07 -0.57
C TYR A 123 -7.21 6.23 -1.85
N THR A 124 -8.36 6.02 -2.48
CA THR A 124 -8.45 5.43 -3.82
C THR A 124 -9.79 5.83 -4.46
N PRO A 125 -9.80 6.47 -5.63
CA PRO A 125 -11.04 6.93 -6.24
C PRO A 125 -11.90 5.80 -6.87
N ASP A 126 -11.31 4.66 -7.19
CA ASP A 126 -11.94 3.68 -8.07
C ASP A 126 -11.91 2.22 -7.54
N GLU A 127 -11.39 1.99 -6.35
CA GLU A 127 -11.17 0.63 -5.84
C GLU A 127 -11.78 0.46 -4.45
N GLU A 128 -12.42 -0.67 -4.19
CA GLU A 128 -12.84 -1.06 -2.85
C GLU A 128 -11.68 -1.76 -2.12
N LEU A 129 -11.57 -1.51 -0.82
CA LEU A 129 -10.62 -2.18 0.04
C LEU A 129 -10.97 -3.66 0.18
N THR A 130 -10.01 -4.52 -0.10
CA THR A 130 -10.11 -5.94 0.19
C THR A 130 -9.62 -6.25 1.61
N PRO A 131 -10.01 -7.41 2.20
CA PRO A 131 -9.43 -7.86 3.47
C PRO A 131 -7.91 -7.99 3.45
N ALA A 132 -7.32 -8.37 2.30
CA ALA A 132 -5.88 -8.46 2.12
C ALA A 132 -5.21 -7.07 2.21
N ASP A 133 -5.83 -6.03 1.63
CA ASP A 133 -5.36 -4.65 1.78
C ASP A 133 -5.38 -4.21 3.25
N VAL A 134 -6.45 -4.53 3.98
CA VAL A 134 -6.58 -4.17 5.41
C VAL A 134 -5.49 -4.83 6.26
N VAL A 135 -5.14 -6.10 5.98
CA VAL A 135 -3.99 -6.77 6.61
C VAL A 135 -2.69 -6.03 6.30
N CYS A 136 -2.43 -5.72 5.02
CA CYS A 136 -1.23 -5.00 4.61
C CYS A 136 -1.15 -3.61 5.26
N HIS A 137 -2.22 -2.85 5.26
CA HIS A 137 -2.26 -1.51 5.87
C HIS A 137 -2.03 -1.55 7.39
N THR A 138 -2.49 -2.61 8.06
CA THR A 138 -2.20 -2.82 9.50
C THR A 138 -0.71 -2.99 9.74
N LEU A 139 -0.01 -3.73 8.86
CA LEU A 139 1.42 -4.02 8.98
C LEU A 139 2.31 -2.86 8.53
N VAL A 140 1.89 -2.09 7.51
CA VAL A 140 2.62 -0.90 7.03
C VAL A 140 2.70 0.17 8.11
N SER A 141 1.59 0.41 8.82
CA SER A 141 1.53 1.44 9.86
C SER A 141 2.42 1.13 11.07
N ASP A 142 2.61 -0.15 11.38
CA ASP A 142 3.49 -0.62 12.46
C ASP A 142 3.64 -2.15 12.35
N SER A 143 4.85 -2.63 12.26
CA SER A 143 5.19 -4.06 12.21
C SER A 143 5.51 -4.67 13.59
N GLY A 144 5.13 -4.00 14.66
CA GLY A 144 5.28 -4.52 16.04
C GLY A 144 4.46 -5.79 16.27
N SER A 145 4.92 -6.65 17.18
CA SER A 145 4.35 -7.97 17.47
C SER A 145 2.84 -7.96 17.69
N ARG A 146 2.32 -6.90 18.33
CA ARG A 146 0.89 -6.73 18.60
C ARG A 146 0.07 -6.60 17.30
N ARG A 147 0.54 -5.80 16.32
CA ARG A 147 -0.15 -5.62 15.04
C ARG A 147 -0.04 -6.85 14.17
N VAL A 148 1.10 -7.52 14.19
CA VAL A 148 1.29 -8.82 13.54
C VAL A 148 0.26 -9.83 14.07
N SER A 149 0.09 -9.93 15.40
CA SER A 149 -0.93 -10.83 15.99
C SER A 149 -2.35 -10.48 15.55
N TYR A 150 -2.70 -9.20 15.46
CA TYR A 150 -4.03 -8.79 14.98
C TYR A 150 -4.22 -9.09 13.49
N ALA A 151 -3.21 -8.88 12.68
CA ALA A 151 -3.22 -9.25 11.26
C ALA A 151 -3.40 -10.75 11.08
N MET A 152 -2.71 -11.59 11.88
CA MET A 152 -2.88 -13.04 11.88
C MET A 152 -4.31 -13.46 12.25
N LEU A 153 -4.90 -12.83 13.27
CA LEU A 153 -6.31 -13.09 13.64
C LEU A 153 -7.28 -12.76 12.51
N LEU A 154 -7.03 -11.69 11.75
CA LEU A 154 -7.87 -11.34 10.60
C LEU A 154 -7.72 -12.35 9.46
N ILE A 155 -6.48 -12.78 9.17
CA ILE A 155 -6.19 -13.82 8.17
C ILE A 155 -6.94 -15.10 8.49
N GLU A 156 -6.82 -15.58 9.73
CA GLU A 156 -7.45 -16.81 10.19
C GLU A 156 -8.99 -16.70 10.18
N LYS A 157 -9.53 -15.59 10.67
CA LYS A 157 -10.97 -15.37 10.76
C LYS A 157 -11.66 -15.34 9.39
N LEU A 158 -11.02 -14.75 8.40
CA LEU A 158 -11.59 -14.60 7.05
C LEU A 158 -11.08 -15.64 6.05
N ASP A 159 -10.27 -16.60 6.53
CA ASP A 159 -9.65 -17.65 5.71
C ASP A 159 -8.96 -17.07 4.46
N ILE A 160 -8.17 -16.00 4.67
CA ILE A 160 -7.45 -15.33 3.58
C ILE A 160 -6.35 -16.28 3.12
N ASP A 161 -6.41 -16.70 1.86
CA ASP A 161 -5.40 -17.59 1.31
C ASP A 161 -4.05 -16.89 1.09
N GLN A 162 -2.98 -17.68 1.19
CA GLN A 162 -1.63 -17.16 1.10
C GLN A 162 -1.31 -16.55 -0.27
N GLU A 163 -1.88 -17.06 -1.37
CA GLU A 163 -1.64 -16.56 -2.72
C GLU A 163 -2.21 -15.15 -2.88
N THR A 164 -3.47 -14.96 -2.50
CA THR A 164 -4.15 -13.66 -2.52
C THR A 164 -3.40 -12.61 -1.70
N LEU A 165 -2.98 -12.98 -0.47
CA LEU A 165 -2.26 -12.04 0.37
C LEU A 165 -0.85 -11.74 -0.17
N THR A 166 -0.13 -12.74 -0.69
CA THR A 166 1.20 -12.54 -1.29
C THR A 166 1.15 -11.60 -2.50
N ASP A 167 0.13 -11.73 -3.34
CA ASP A 167 -0.08 -10.83 -4.48
C ASP A 167 -0.25 -9.37 -4.03
N THR A 168 -0.95 -9.16 -2.91
CA THR A 168 -1.17 -7.82 -2.34
C THR A 168 0.09 -7.28 -1.66
N THR A 169 0.86 -8.12 -0.94
CA THR A 169 2.05 -7.70 -0.18
C THR A 169 3.17 -7.14 -1.04
N THR A 170 3.26 -7.54 -2.32
CA THR A 170 4.27 -6.98 -3.26
C THR A 170 4.16 -5.48 -3.49
N TRP A 171 3.01 -4.88 -3.16
CA TRP A 171 2.82 -3.43 -3.25
C TRP A 171 3.46 -2.68 -2.08
N TYR A 172 3.66 -3.37 -0.95
CA TYR A 172 4.02 -2.80 0.34
C TYR A 172 5.36 -3.29 0.87
N ASP A 173 6.09 -4.12 0.11
CA ASP A 173 7.34 -4.76 0.52
C ASP A 173 7.19 -5.62 1.80
N LEU A 174 6.05 -6.32 1.94
CA LEU A 174 5.69 -7.11 3.12
C LEU A 174 5.79 -8.63 2.92
N GLU A 175 6.31 -9.11 1.79
CA GLU A 175 6.33 -10.52 1.43
C GLU A 175 7.01 -11.39 2.49
N THR A 176 8.14 -10.93 3.02
CA THR A 176 8.89 -11.67 4.05
C THR A 176 8.11 -11.76 5.36
N THR A 177 7.46 -10.67 5.76
CA THR A 177 6.66 -10.61 6.98
C THR A 177 5.47 -11.56 6.89
N VAL A 178 4.75 -11.52 5.78
CA VAL A 178 3.57 -12.38 5.56
C VAL A 178 3.95 -13.84 5.43
N ALA A 179 5.05 -14.18 4.76
CA ALA A 179 5.55 -15.56 4.71
C ALA A 179 5.84 -16.10 6.12
N ALA A 180 6.45 -15.31 6.99
CA ALA A 180 6.70 -15.70 8.38
C ALA A 180 5.41 -15.88 9.19
N MET A 181 4.38 -15.06 8.93
CA MET A 181 3.06 -15.18 9.58
C MET A 181 2.38 -16.50 9.21
N TYR A 182 2.35 -16.88 7.93
CA TYR A 182 1.78 -18.18 7.52
C TYR A 182 2.55 -19.38 8.06
N GLN A 183 3.87 -19.30 8.17
CA GLN A 183 4.65 -20.34 8.84
C GLN A 183 4.25 -20.49 10.31
N ALA A 184 3.99 -19.39 11.01
CA ALA A 184 3.56 -19.41 12.41
C ALA A 184 2.10 -19.91 12.59
N LEU A 185 1.21 -19.72 11.58
CA LEU A 185 -0.16 -20.23 11.61
C LEU A 185 -0.25 -21.74 11.34
N GLN A 186 0.76 -22.32 10.68
CA GLN A 186 0.81 -23.75 10.33
C GLN A 186 1.52 -24.63 11.37
N GLY A 187 2.24 -24.04 12.32
CA GLY A 187 3.01 -24.73 13.36
C GLY A 187 2.30 -24.84 14.66
#